data_96d70c0b82a32a9f9c411cae2ea778d1
#
_entry.id   96d70c0b82a32a9f9c411cae2ea778d1
#
_cell.length_a   1.000
_cell.length_b   1.000
_cell.length_c   1.000
_cell.angle_alpha   90.00
_cell.angle_beta   90.00
_cell.angle_gamma   90.00
#
_symmetry.space_group_name_H-M   'P 1'
#
loop_
_entity.id
_entity.type
_entity.pdbx_description
1 polymer ?
#
loop_
_entity_poly.entity_id
_entity_poly.type
_entity_poly.pdbx_seq_one_letter_code
_entity_poly.pdbx_strand_id
1 'polypeptide(L)'
;FVPVKEIRNGTIILKDGGYRGVLICSSVNFGLKSADEQHAITLGFQNFLNTLDFSIQIVINSRRMDLRPYLALLEEKAPAHKTELVRSFTDQANIMTKSFYIVVPYTPHVSAASSVSFLRHESASVKSAAAETSFEEDRAQLEQRLSLVANGIGGTGVRAVPLGTEEVIELLYRSFNPGELENPIRLDN
;
A
#
# COMPACT_ATOMS: atom_id res chain seq x y z
N PHE A 1 -18.33 -6.42 -1.46
CA PHE A 1 -18.44 -5.61 -2.70
C PHE A 1 -17.25 -4.64 -2.77
N VAL A 2 -16.31 -4.90 -3.68
CA VAL A 2 -15.08 -4.11 -3.83
C VAL A 2 -15.29 -3.07 -4.93
N PRO A 3 -15.13 -1.76 -4.67
CA PRO A 3 -15.35 -0.71 -5.66
C PRO A 3 -14.18 -0.53 -6.64
N VAL A 4 -13.23 -1.48 -6.70
CA VAL A 4 -12.12 -1.47 -7.65
C VAL A 4 -12.63 -1.85 -9.04
N LYS A 5 -12.24 -1.05 -10.04
CA LYS A 5 -12.50 -1.29 -11.45
C LYS A 5 -11.32 -2.02 -12.10
N GLU A 6 -10.12 -1.49 -11.86
CA GLU A 6 -8.89 -1.95 -12.50
C GLU A 6 -7.68 -1.56 -11.64
N ILE A 7 -6.58 -2.31 -11.77
CA ILE A 7 -5.27 -1.95 -11.21
C ILE A 7 -4.29 -1.87 -12.39
N ARG A 8 -3.69 -0.69 -12.58
CA ARG A 8 -2.83 -0.42 -13.73
C ARG A 8 -1.66 0.46 -13.31
N ASN A 9 -0.44 0.06 -13.66
CA ASN A 9 0.78 0.81 -13.34
C ASN A 9 0.89 1.22 -11.85
N GLY A 10 0.57 0.30 -10.92
CA GLY A 10 0.58 0.58 -9.48
C GLY A 10 -0.58 1.45 -8.97
N THR A 11 -1.47 1.88 -9.86
CA THR A 11 -2.62 2.72 -9.54
C THR A 11 -3.90 1.89 -9.45
N ILE A 12 -4.65 2.04 -8.37
CA ILE A 12 -5.98 1.47 -8.21
C ILE A 12 -7.00 2.45 -8.81
N ILE A 13 -7.72 2.01 -9.82
CA ILE A 13 -8.80 2.76 -10.46
C ILE A 13 -10.11 2.28 -9.87
N LEU A 14 -10.89 3.20 -9.31
CA LEU A 14 -12.19 2.92 -8.71
C LEU A 14 -13.32 3.02 -9.73
N LYS A 15 -14.47 2.41 -9.41
CA LYS A 15 -15.67 2.46 -10.27
C LYS A 15 -16.28 3.85 -10.41
N ASP A 16 -16.02 4.72 -9.45
CA ASP A 16 -16.42 6.14 -9.46
C ASP A 16 -15.47 7.04 -10.26
N GLY A 17 -14.41 6.47 -10.86
CA GLY A 17 -13.40 7.19 -11.62
C GLY A 17 -12.26 7.77 -10.76
N GLY A 18 -12.28 7.58 -9.45
CA GLY A 18 -11.19 8.01 -8.57
C GLY A 18 -9.97 7.09 -8.67
N TYR A 19 -8.79 7.64 -8.42
CA TYR A 19 -7.51 6.93 -8.37
C TYR A 19 -7.01 6.81 -6.94
N ARG A 20 -6.29 5.71 -6.65
CA ARG A 20 -5.61 5.51 -5.37
C ARG A 20 -4.22 4.97 -5.62
N GLY A 21 -3.22 5.60 -5.00
CA GLY A 21 -1.87 5.07 -4.90
C GLY A 21 -1.60 4.57 -3.49
N VAL A 22 -0.75 3.58 -3.34
CA VAL A 22 -0.41 2.99 -2.04
C VAL A 22 1.09 3.06 -1.81
N LEU A 23 1.48 3.56 -0.64
CA LEU A 23 2.86 3.51 -0.16
C LEU A 23 2.96 2.45 0.93
N ILE A 24 3.97 1.59 0.87
CA ILE A 24 4.39 0.78 2.02
C ILE A 24 5.39 1.57 2.84
N CYS A 25 5.22 1.54 4.17
CA CYS A 25 6.04 2.31 5.09
C CYS A 25 6.85 1.41 6.03
N SER A 26 8.09 1.81 6.33
CA SER A 26 8.87 1.20 7.39
C SER A 26 8.33 1.59 8.77
N SER A 27 8.69 0.83 9.79
CA SER A 27 8.46 1.21 11.19
C SER A 27 9.68 1.89 11.77
N VAL A 28 9.44 2.76 12.77
CA VAL A 28 10.49 3.34 13.63
C VAL A 28 10.22 2.87 15.05
N ASN A 29 11.24 2.38 15.75
CA ASN A 29 11.10 2.03 17.16
C ASN A 29 11.18 3.30 18.00
N PHE A 30 10.05 4.00 18.12
CA PHE A 30 9.92 5.28 18.83
C PHE A 30 10.28 5.16 20.31
N GLY A 31 9.96 4.03 20.95
CA GLY A 31 10.23 3.82 22.39
C GLY A 31 11.73 3.68 22.75
N LEU A 32 12.58 3.36 21.78
CA LEU A 32 14.04 3.28 21.98
C LEU A 32 14.77 4.58 21.66
N LYS A 33 14.04 5.62 21.24
CA LYS A 33 14.59 6.92 20.92
C LYS A 33 14.74 7.77 22.19
N SER A 34 15.76 8.66 22.22
CA SER A 34 15.89 9.66 23.28
C SER A 34 14.70 10.63 23.27
N ALA A 35 14.49 11.35 24.37
CA ALA A 35 13.41 12.33 24.48
C ALA A 35 13.48 13.41 23.37
N ASP A 36 14.68 13.89 23.06
CA ASP A 36 14.90 14.88 22.01
C ASP A 36 14.58 14.32 20.61
N GLU A 37 14.98 13.09 20.32
CA GLU A 37 14.64 12.40 19.07
C GLU A 37 13.12 12.16 18.95
N GLN A 38 12.46 11.74 20.04
CA GLN A 38 11.01 11.57 20.07
C GLN A 38 10.29 12.90 19.78
N HIS A 39 10.77 13.98 20.39
CA HIS A 39 10.23 15.30 20.14
C HIS A 39 10.43 15.74 18.68
N ALA A 40 11.63 15.54 18.13
CA ALA A 40 11.94 15.84 16.73
C ALA A 40 11.06 15.05 15.75
N ILE A 41 10.86 13.75 16.00
CA ILE A 41 9.97 12.89 15.19
C ILE A 41 8.53 13.43 15.25
N THR A 42 8.05 13.81 16.44
CA THR A 42 6.69 14.31 16.62
C THR A 42 6.49 15.63 15.87
N LEU A 43 7.43 16.56 15.98
CA LEU A 43 7.40 17.84 15.24
C LEU A 43 7.48 17.60 13.73
N GLY A 44 8.36 16.68 13.28
CA GLY A 44 8.46 16.30 11.87
C GLY A 44 7.13 15.75 11.33
N PHE A 45 6.44 14.91 12.10
CA PHE A 45 5.13 14.37 11.72
C PHE A 45 4.04 15.46 11.69
N GLN A 46 4.02 16.37 12.65
CA GLN A 46 3.11 17.53 12.63
C GLN A 46 3.34 18.39 11.39
N ASN A 47 4.60 18.70 11.08
CA ASN A 47 4.94 19.47 9.88
C ASN A 47 4.50 18.75 8.60
N PHE A 48 4.74 17.44 8.52
CA PHE A 48 4.26 16.62 7.41
C PHE A 48 2.74 16.73 7.25
N LEU A 49 1.97 16.55 8.31
CA LEU A 49 0.50 16.68 8.23
C LEU A 49 0.06 18.07 7.78
N ASN A 50 0.74 19.13 8.21
CA ASN A 50 0.42 20.51 7.84
C ASN A 50 0.77 20.83 6.36
N THR A 51 1.60 20.03 5.70
CA THR A 51 1.92 20.22 4.26
C THR A 51 0.89 19.60 3.33
N LEU A 52 -0.03 18.77 3.87
CA LEU A 52 -1.03 18.07 3.06
C LEU A 52 -2.24 18.97 2.79
N ASP A 53 -2.55 19.18 1.53
CA ASP A 53 -3.75 19.85 1.03
C ASP A 53 -4.85 18.85 0.60
N PHE A 54 -4.60 17.56 0.82
CA PHE A 54 -5.54 16.45 0.56
C PHE A 54 -5.55 15.46 1.73
N SER A 55 -6.63 14.68 1.82
CA SER A 55 -6.72 13.62 2.83
C SER A 55 -5.86 12.42 2.45
N ILE A 56 -5.24 11.77 3.44
CA ILE A 56 -4.58 10.47 3.29
C ILE A 56 -5.24 9.46 4.23
N GLN A 57 -5.09 8.18 3.94
CA GLN A 57 -5.51 7.10 4.83
C GLN A 57 -4.28 6.31 5.29
N ILE A 58 -4.10 6.17 6.59
CA ILE A 58 -3.07 5.32 7.18
C ILE A 58 -3.72 3.99 7.54
N VAL A 59 -3.16 2.89 6.98
CA VAL A 59 -3.65 1.53 7.20
C VAL A 59 -2.58 0.72 7.91
N ILE A 60 -2.94 0.11 9.03
CA ILE A 60 -2.07 -0.80 9.78
C ILE A 60 -2.66 -2.20 9.65
N ASN A 61 -1.93 -3.10 9.01
CA ASN A 61 -2.30 -4.49 8.88
C ASN A 61 -1.50 -5.33 9.87
N SER A 62 -2.18 -5.95 10.83
CA SER A 62 -1.56 -6.85 11.83
C SER A 62 -1.92 -8.28 11.49
N ARG A 63 -0.92 -9.15 11.37
CA ARG A 63 -1.09 -10.58 11.10
C ARG A 63 -0.28 -11.41 12.06
N ARG A 64 -0.78 -12.59 12.39
CA ARG A 64 0.03 -13.59 13.08
C ARG A 64 1.13 -14.06 12.15
N MET A 65 2.35 -14.16 12.67
CA MET A 65 3.47 -14.71 11.90
C MET A 65 3.27 -16.22 11.77
N ASP A 66 3.27 -16.73 10.53
CA ASP A 66 3.29 -18.16 10.31
C ASP A 66 4.73 -18.69 10.45
N LEU A 67 4.98 -19.40 11.54
CA LEU A 67 6.28 -20.00 11.81
C LEU A 67 6.36 -21.47 11.37
N ARG A 68 5.30 -22.05 10.79
CA ARG A 68 5.29 -23.45 10.35
C ARG A 68 6.40 -23.79 9.36
N PRO A 69 6.69 -22.96 8.33
CA PRO A 69 7.80 -23.23 7.41
C PRO A 69 9.16 -23.23 8.10
N TYR A 70 9.33 -22.32 9.08
CA TYR A 70 10.56 -22.26 9.88
C TYR A 70 10.71 -23.46 10.80
N LEU A 71 9.61 -23.88 11.44
CA LEU A 71 9.60 -25.07 12.30
C LEU A 71 9.91 -26.34 11.51
N ALA A 72 9.36 -26.50 10.31
CA ALA A 72 9.66 -27.64 9.44
C ALA A 72 11.15 -27.69 9.06
N LEU A 73 11.76 -26.55 8.74
CA LEU A 73 13.19 -26.46 8.46
C LEU A 73 14.04 -26.75 9.70
N LEU A 74 13.57 -26.34 10.87
CA LEU A 74 14.26 -26.57 12.15
C LEU A 74 14.21 -28.05 12.53
N GLU A 75 13.07 -28.73 12.30
CA GLU A 75 12.92 -30.17 12.51
C GLU A 75 13.90 -31.00 11.70
N GLU A 76 14.19 -30.58 10.48
CA GLU A 76 15.16 -31.24 9.61
C GLU A 76 16.61 -31.09 10.11
N LYS A 77 16.94 -29.96 10.75
CA LYS A 77 18.32 -29.55 11.05
C LYS A 77 18.70 -29.54 12.53
N ALA A 78 17.73 -29.65 13.45
CA ALA A 78 17.97 -29.48 14.89
C ALA A 78 17.51 -30.69 15.71
N PRO A 79 18.14 -30.95 16.90
CA PRO A 79 17.68 -31.97 17.83
C PRO A 79 16.23 -31.73 18.28
N ALA A 80 15.45 -32.81 18.44
CA ALA A 80 14.01 -32.78 18.74
C ALA A 80 13.61 -31.91 19.95
N HIS A 81 14.43 -31.86 21.00
CA HIS A 81 14.14 -31.05 22.20
C HIS A 81 14.20 -29.53 21.95
N LYS A 82 14.98 -29.06 20.95
CA LYS A 82 15.00 -27.62 20.55
C LYS A 82 13.76 -27.24 19.77
N THR A 83 13.25 -28.15 18.95
CA THR A 83 12.03 -27.94 18.16
C THR A 83 10.81 -27.85 19.08
N GLU A 84 10.70 -28.70 20.09
CA GLU A 84 9.62 -28.66 21.10
C GLU A 84 9.60 -27.31 21.85
N LEU A 85 10.77 -26.80 22.23
CA LEU A 85 10.91 -25.53 22.91
C LEU A 85 10.45 -24.37 22.03
N VAL A 86 10.83 -24.36 20.76
CA VAL A 86 10.43 -23.34 19.79
C VAL A 86 8.93 -23.40 19.49
N ARG A 87 8.33 -24.60 19.39
CA ARG A 87 6.89 -24.77 19.25
C ARG A 87 6.13 -24.20 20.44
N SER A 88 6.54 -24.55 21.67
CA SER A 88 5.89 -24.03 22.89
C SER A 88 5.99 -22.49 22.98
N PHE A 89 7.12 -21.90 22.59
CA PHE A 89 7.27 -20.44 22.50
C PHE A 89 6.39 -19.83 21.42
N THR A 90 6.27 -20.46 20.26
CA THR A 90 5.46 -19.98 19.14
C THR A 90 3.98 -19.96 19.49
N ASP A 91 3.49 -21.01 20.14
CA ASP A 91 2.09 -21.12 20.54
C ASP A 91 1.73 -20.13 21.67
N GLN A 92 2.68 -19.81 22.55
CA GLN A 92 2.49 -18.86 23.64
C GLN A 92 2.74 -17.40 23.23
N ALA A 93 3.71 -17.15 22.36
CA ALA A 93 4.19 -15.79 22.08
C ALA A 93 3.27 -14.97 21.17
N ASN A 94 2.31 -15.58 20.47
CA ASN A 94 1.33 -14.89 19.59
C ASN A 94 2.01 -13.78 18.73
N ILE A 95 3.12 -14.14 18.07
CA ILE A 95 3.98 -13.19 17.35
C ILE A 95 3.20 -12.56 16.21
N MET A 96 3.09 -11.23 16.23
CA MET A 96 2.37 -10.44 15.24
C MET A 96 3.34 -9.65 14.36
N THR A 97 3.16 -9.77 13.08
CA THR A 97 3.81 -8.87 12.09
C THR A 97 2.88 -7.73 11.74
N LYS A 98 3.40 -6.51 11.76
CA LYS A 98 2.65 -5.30 11.37
C LYS A 98 3.23 -4.73 10.09
N SER A 99 2.36 -4.44 9.13
CA SER A 99 2.69 -3.71 7.92
C SER A 99 1.93 -2.38 7.91
N PHE A 100 2.61 -1.33 7.50
CA PHE A 100 2.08 0.04 7.52
C PHE A 100 1.95 0.52 6.07
N TYR A 101 0.79 1.08 5.74
CA TYR A 101 0.53 1.61 4.41
C TYR A 101 -0.07 3.01 4.51
N ILE A 102 0.22 3.84 3.51
CA ILE A 102 -0.46 5.11 3.31
C ILE A 102 -1.15 5.05 1.95
N VAL A 103 -2.46 5.29 1.95
CA VAL A 103 -3.26 5.38 0.73
C VAL A 103 -3.48 6.84 0.39
N VAL A 104 -3.08 7.22 -0.82
CA VAL A 104 -3.19 8.58 -1.34
C VAL A 104 -4.28 8.62 -2.40
N PRO A 105 -5.33 9.43 -2.22
CA PRO A 105 -6.38 9.58 -3.20
C PRO A 105 -6.05 10.66 -4.23
N TYR A 106 -6.54 10.45 -5.45
CA TYR A 106 -6.68 11.46 -6.47
C TYR A 106 -8.03 11.30 -7.16
N THR A 107 -8.72 12.39 -7.36
CA THR A 107 -9.97 12.40 -8.13
C THR A 107 -9.79 13.37 -9.29
N PRO A 108 -9.89 12.88 -10.54
CA PRO A 108 -9.80 13.75 -11.70
C PRO A 108 -10.86 14.85 -11.63
N HIS A 109 -10.46 16.07 -11.85
CA HIS A 109 -11.41 17.13 -12.09
C HIS A 109 -11.97 16.95 -13.50
N VAL A 110 -13.24 16.55 -13.61
CA VAL A 110 -13.96 16.58 -14.89
C VAL A 110 -14.03 18.05 -15.32
N SER A 111 -13.07 18.51 -16.13
CA SER A 111 -13.17 19.84 -16.70
C SER A 111 -14.42 19.90 -17.59
N ALA A 112 -15.18 20.99 -17.51
CA ALA A 112 -16.39 21.20 -18.30
C ALA A 112 -16.19 21.04 -19.83
N ALA A 113 -14.94 20.97 -20.30
CA ALA A 113 -14.57 20.66 -21.67
C ALA A 113 -14.92 19.21 -22.10
N SER A 114 -15.01 18.26 -21.17
CA SER A 114 -15.38 16.87 -21.52
C SER A 114 -16.89 16.71 -21.80
N SER A 115 -17.71 17.64 -21.36
CA SER A 115 -19.15 17.64 -21.67
C SER A 115 -19.49 18.04 -23.10
N VAL A 116 -18.56 18.68 -23.83
CA VAL A 116 -18.75 19.11 -25.23
C VAL A 116 -18.38 17.98 -26.23
N SER A 117 -17.57 16.99 -25.81
CA SER A 117 -17.18 15.88 -26.68
C SER A 117 -18.32 14.87 -26.95
N PHE A 118 -19.41 14.95 -26.20
CA PHE A 118 -20.60 14.09 -26.39
C PHE A 118 -21.32 14.35 -27.74
N LEU A 119 -21.05 15.48 -28.37
CA LEU A 119 -21.70 15.88 -29.65
C LEU A 119 -20.85 15.59 -30.90
N ARG A 120 -19.61 15.11 -30.73
CA ARG A 120 -18.76 14.72 -31.87
C ARG A 120 -18.77 13.21 -32.03
N HIS A 121 -19.16 12.75 -33.18
CA HIS A 121 -19.11 11.36 -33.66
C HIS A 121 -17.66 10.99 -33.97
N GLU A 122 -16.82 10.80 -32.93
CA GLU A 122 -15.41 10.44 -33.09
C GLU A 122 -15.25 8.90 -33.13
N SER A 123 -14.34 8.44 -34.01
CA SER A 123 -14.03 7.02 -34.18
C SER A 123 -13.48 6.40 -32.85
N ALA A 124 -13.72 5.10 -32.64
CA ALA A 124 -13.33 4.39 -31.43
C ALA A 124 -11.82 4.50 -31.11
N SER A 125 -10.97 4.61 -32.14
CA SER A 125 -9.52 4.75 -31.98
C SER A 125 -9.11 6.11 -31.38
N VAL A 126 -9.82 7.19 -31.70
CA VAL A 126 -9.55 8.53 -31.13
C VAL A 126 -9.99 8.57 -29.67
N LYS A 127 -11.10 7.91 -29.32
CA LYS A 127 -11.57 7.81 -27.93
C LYS A 127 -10.61 7.02 -27.04
N SER A 128 -10.01 5.93 -27.56
CA SER A 128 -9.03 5.14 -26.78
C SER A 128 -7.73 5.92 -26.53
N ALA A 129 -7.22 6.64 -27.52
CA ALA A 129 -6.03 7.47 -27.39
C ALA A 129 -6.26 8.65 -26.41
N ALA A 130 -7.42 9.31 -26.48
CA ALA A 130 -7.78 10.38 -25.55
C ALA A 130 -7.93 9.88 -24.10
N ALA A 131 -8.52 8.68 -23.90
CA ALA A 131 -8.63 8.06 -22.59
C ALA A 131 -7.26 7.66 -22.00
N GLU A 132 -6.34 7.20 -22.85
CA GLU A 132 -4.98 6.87 -22.45
C GLU A 132 -4.21 8.12 -22.00
N THR A 133 -4.26 9.19 -22.78
CA THR A 133 -3.61 10.47 -22.45
C THR A 133 -4.16 11.05 -21.15
N SER A 134 -5.48 11.02 -20.94
CA SER A 134 -6.11 11.46 -19.70
C SER A 134 -5.67 10.62 -18.50
N PHE A 135 -5.55 9.29 -18.67
CA PHE A 135 -5.06 8.42 -17.60
C PHE A 135 -3.62 8.74 -17.21
N GLU A 136 -2.72 8.96 -18.18
CA GLU A 136 -1.32 9.26 -17.87
C GLU A 136 -1.17 10.64 -17.20
N GLU A 137 -1.98 11.63 -17.57
CA GLU A 137 -2.03 12.94 -16.90
C GLU A 137 -2.48 12.81 -15.45
N ASP A 138 -3.58 12.09 -15.20
CA ASP A 138 -4.13 11.86 -13.88
C ASP A 138 -3.17 11.04 -13.01
N ARG A 139 -2.53 10.04 -13.60
CA ARG A 139 -1.51 9.24 -12.94
C ARG A 139 -0.30 10.09 -12.53
N ALA A 140 0.17 10.99 -13.40
CA ALA A 140 1.27 11.89 -13.07
C ALA A 140 0.95 12.78 -11.86
N GLN A 141 -0.29 13.27 -11.76
CA GLN A 141 -0.75 14.03 -10.59
C GLN A 141 -0.77 13.17 -9.32
N LEU A 142 -1.22 11.91 -9.42
CA LEU A 142 -1.18 10.98 -8.29
C LEU A 142 0.26 10.67 -7.87
N GLU A 143 1.18 10.45 -8.81
CA GLU A 143 2.60 10.20 -8.55
C GLU A 143 3.27 11.40 -7.85
N GLN A 144 2.90 12.61 -8.24
CA GLN A 144 3.36 13.82 -7.56
C GLN A 144 2.90 13.86 -6.10
N ARG A 145 1.63 13.52 -5.82
CA ARG A 145 1.11 13.42 -4.45
C ARG A 145 1.81 12.32 -3.65
N LEU A 146 2.02 11.14 -4.26
CA LEU A 146 2.75 10.04 -3.62
C LEU A 146 4.17 10.46 -3.24
N SER A 147 4.87 11.17 -4.14
CA SER A 147 6.21 11.69 -3.89
C SER A 147 6.23 12.73 -2.78
N LEU A 148 5.24 13.63 -2.73
CA LEU A 148 5.09 14.60 -1.66
C LEU A 148 4.90 13.91 -0.31
N VAL A 149 4.03 12.90 -0.24
CA VAL A 149 3.79 12.13 0.99
C VAL A 149 5.04 11.34 1.41
N ALA A 150 5.70 10.65 0.46
CA ALA A 150 6.90 9.86 0.76
C ALA A 150 8.05 10.73 1.28
N ASN A 151 8.29 11.89 0.65
CA ASN A 151 9.33 12.83 1.08
C ASN A 151 8.97 13.49 2.41
N GLY A 152 7.72 13.90 2.59
CA GLY A 152 7.25 14.55 3.80
C GLY A 152 7.39 13.68 5.05
N ILE A 153 6.96 12.40 4.95
CA ILE A 153 7.08 11.48 6.07
C ILE A 153 8.53 11.04 6.31
N GLY A 154 9.38 11.10 5.29
CA GLY A 154 10.81 10.79 5.39
C GLY A 154 11.54 11.60 6.47
N GLY A 155 11.12 12.83 6.72
CA GLY A 155 11.63 13.67 7.79
C GLY A 155 11.45 13.12 9.21
N THR A 156 10.56 12.15 9.39
CA THR A 156 10.34 11.43 10.66
C THR A 156 11.21 10.18 10.83
N GLY A 157 12.05 9.85 9.83
CA GLY A 157 12.81 8.61 9.78
C GLY A 157 12.03 7.40 9.24
N VAL A 158 10.78 7.58 8.85
CA VAL A 158 9.96 6.56 8.17
C VAL A 158 10.27 6.59 6.68
N ARG A 159 10.63 5.45 6.12
CA ARG A 159 10.81 5.28 4.67
C ARG A 159 9.49 4.80 4.07
N ALA A 160 9.01 5.48 3.04
CA ALA A 160 7.81 5.13 2.30
C ALA A 160 8.15 4.91 0.82
N VAL A 161 7.63 3.82 0.24
CA VAL A 161 7.90 3.39 -1.15
C VAL A 161 6.56 3.08 -1.83
N PRO A 162 6.31 3.57 -3.06
CA PRO A 162 5.13 3.22 -3.82
C PRO A 162 5.09 1.72 -4.15
N LEU A 163 3.91 1.12 -4.03
CA LEU A 163 3.68 -0.26 -4.46
C LEU A 163 3.47 -0.33 -5.97
N GLY A 164 4.07 -1.35 -6.60
CA GLY A 164 3.81 -1.71 -7.99
C GLY A 164 2.48 -2.45 -8.17
N THR A 165 2.14 -2.78 -9.42
CA THR A 165 0.86 -3.42 -9.76
C THR A 165 0.68 -4.76 -9.06
N GLU A 166 1.68 -5.63 -9.09
CA GLU A 166 1.64 -6.96 -8.47
C GLU A 166 1.50 -6.86 -6.95
N GLU A 167 2.25 -5.95 -6.33
CA GLU A 167 2.23 -5.73 -4.88
C GLU A 167 0.86 -5.19 -4.40
N VAL A 168 0.24 -4.31 -5.19
CA VAL A 168 -1.11 -3.81 -4.91
C VAL A 168 -2.15 -4.93 -5.03
N ILE A 169 -2.06 -5.78 -6.06
CA ILE A 169 -2.94 -6.94 -6.23
C ILE A 169 -2.79 -7.88 -5.04
N GLU A 170 -1.55 -8.19 -4.65
CA GLU A 170 -1.27 -9.05 -3.50
C GLU A 170 -1.82 -8.45 -2.19
N LEU A 171 -1.63 -7.15 -1.97
CA LEU A 171 -2.17 -6.45 -0.79
C LEU A 171 -3.69 -6.56 -0.71
N LEU A 172 -4.38 -6.29 -1.82
CA LEU A 172 -5.85 -6.37 -1.87
C LEU A 172 -6.34 -7.82 -1.70
N TYR A 173 -5.71 -8.77 -2.39
CA TYR A 173 -6.06 -10.19 -2.26
C TYR A 173 -5.95 -10.65 -0.80
N ARG A 174 -4.82 -10.37 -0.15
CA ARG A 174 -4.58 -10.73 1.24
C ARG A 174 -5.53 -10.01 2.22
N SER A 175 -5.97 -8.80 1.87
CA SER A 175 -6.89 -8.04 2.71
C SER A 175 -8.31 -8.56 2.65
N PHE A 176 -8.74 -9.07 1.49
CA PHE A 176 -10.09 -9.61 1.28
C PHE A 176 -10.21 -11.11 1.57
N ASN A 177 -9.09 -11.85 1.65
CA ASN A 177 -9.06 -13.28 1.93
C ASN A 177 -8.25 -13.57 3.19
N PRO A 178 -8.73 -13.18 4.38
CA PRO A 178 -8.05 -13.47 5.63
C PRO A 178 -8.07 -14.98 5.87
N GLY A 179 -6.89 -15.61 5.98
CA GLY A 179 -6.73 -17.05 6.21
C GLY A 179 -6.15 -17.84 5.02
N GLU A 180 -6.20 -17.33 3.80
CA GLU A 180 -5.59 -17.97 2.61
C GLU A 180 -4.10 -17.62 2.43
N LEU A 181 -3.36 -17.53 3.53
CA LEU A 181 -1.94 -17.12 3.50
C LEU A 181 -1.00 -18.16 2.90
N GLU A 182 -1.49 -19.36 2.61
CA GLU A 182 -0.66 -20.51 2.22
C GLU A 182 -0.58 -20.73 0.71
N ASN A 183 -1.44 -20.12 -0.07
CA ASN A 183 -1.40 -20.24 -1.52
C ASN A 183 -0.89 -18.94 -2.15
N PRO A 184 0.30 -18.96 -2.80
CA PRO A 184 0.72 -17.84 -3.63
C PRO A 184 -0.31 -17.66 -4.75
N ILE A 185 -0.64 -16.41 -5.07
CA ILE A 185 -1.51 -16.09 -6.22
C ILE A 185 -0.84 -16.71 -7.44
N ARG A 186 -1.48 -17.72 -8.04
CA ARG A 186 -1.11 -18.18 -9.36
C ARG A 186 -1.74 -17.20 -10.35
N LEU A 187 -0.92 -16.30 -10.87
CA LEU A 187 -1.27 -15.56 -12.07
C LEU A 187 -1.11 -16.57 -13.22
N ASP A 188 -2.21 -17.19 -13.63
CA ASP A 188 -2.24 -17.99 -14.85
C ASP A 188 -1.95 -17.05 -16.02
N ASN A 189 -0.83 -17.31 -16.72
CA ASN A 189 -0.43 -16.62 -17.96
C ASN A 189 -1.37 -16.95 -19.11
#